data_14ddaf4e22791f816b71e739ee6fdc9b
#
_entry.id   14ddaf4e22791f816b71e739ee6fdc9b
#
_cell.length_a   1.000
_cell.length_b   1.000
_cell.length_c   1.000
_cell.angle_alpha   90.00
_cell.angle_beta   90.00
_cell.angle_gamma   90.00
#
_symmetry.space_group_name_H-M   'P 1'
#
loop_
_entity.id
_entity.type
_entity.pdbx_description
1 polymer ?
#
loop_
_entity_poly.entity_id
_entity_poly.type
_entity_poly.pdbx_seq_one_letter_code
_entity_poly.pdbx_strand_id
1 'polypeptide(L)'
;MKISQLTIAFLFMGLMTQGRLIAQVATDSLSTEQSADTLSKPNRGGGLRSPLHQRYDIRGQLTDVNGIPLSEVRIYLSGTTLQTYSGRGGFYHLTGIPAGKHILHVQALGYEAQERQIIFGERRNDDSHQHEDFILTEREDLLPAVDVLGRREQTYKNTISFAGTKTATPLREVPQSIGYVTKELILDQAAVTVNDVVKNVSGVNQYSFYNDFSIRGFRTTGNRNSGNLVNGMRSQTSLWRQSSLANVERVEIIKGPSSALFGNAAPGGVINRVTKKPLDVIRRSVSLTTGSFSTTRAYTDFTGPLNEKKTLLYRLNLGYESSDSFRDLQGLSTYIIAPSLSYLLSERTQLGMDLVYNRSLGKLDRGVAIFGDGDLFSRPISATQSAANDYLKENNVNLTLNLSHQLTQGLLFHSTYLYSSYDEDMLEHSQDNAFVKKADGQEDLNKVLMRVTQRLRHFRNHSFNNYLTWDLQTKDIKHKILLGYDYFATDLLAGSSYIEAGGYLLKNGRTAKDFDKDKVSNYLLDKEGNPRTNVPAFDLSSNQGNLYQDISKYIYSAKEVRPATQYAQGIYLQEQLSWRKLQLLLGARLEWFTDVTK
;
A
#
# COMPACT_ATOMS: atom_id res chain seq x y z
N MET A 1 -4.68 5.22 33.78
CA MET A 1 -3.81 6.41 33.74
C MET A 1 -4.13 7.16 32.45
N LYS A 2 -4.89 8.25 32.55
CA LYS A 2 -5.32 9.06 31.40
C LYS A 2 -4.17 9.99 31.03
N ILE A 3 -3.48 9.70 29.92
CA ILE A 3 -2.56 10.66 29.29
C ILE A 3 -3.41 11.43 28.27
N SER A 4 -3.55 12.73 28.51
CA SER A 4 -4.40 13.62 27.74
C SER A 4 -3.92 13.72 26.28
N GLN A 5 -4.85 13.62 25.36
CA GLN A 5 -4.66 13.71 23.89
C GLN A 5 -4.12 15.06 23.40
N LEU A 6 -3.80 16.00 24.27
CA LEU A 6 -3.38 17.36 23.90
C LEU A 6 -1.85 17.54 23.79
N THR A 7 -1.03 16.61 24.28
CA THR A 7 0.44 16.83 24.36
C THR A 7 1.19 16.40 23.08
N ILE A 8 0.57 15.63 22.18
CA ILE A 8 1.21 15.20 20.92
C ILE A 8 1.08 16.24 19.80
N ALA A 9 0.08 17.13 19.88
CA ALA A 9 -0.12 18.18 18.85
C ALA A 9 0.91 19.31 18.94
N PHE A 10 1.54 19.56 20.08
CA PHE A 10 2.46 20.69 20.28
C PHE A 10 3.92 20.40 19.91
N LEU A 11 4.34 19.15 19.77
CA LEU A 11 5.73 18.83 19.37
C LEU A 11 5.98 18.95 17.86
N PHE A 12 4.94 18.98 17.03
CA PHE A 12 5.05 19.13 15.57
C PHE A 12 4.94 20.57 15.06
N MET A 13 4.50 21.50 15.90
CA MET A 13 4.31 22.91 15.50
C MET A 13 5.56 23.78 15.65
N GLY A 14 6.60 23.29 16.32
CA GLY A 14 7.86 24.03 16.57
C GLY A 14 8.90 24.01 15.44
N LEU A 15 8.70 23.25 14.37
CA LEU A 15 9.68 23.09 13.28
C LEU A 15 9.29 23.80 11.97
N MET A 16 8.22 24.61 11.96
CA MET A 16 7.72 25.28 10.75
C MET A 16 7.96 26.80 10.68
N THR A 17 8.79 27.35 11.55
CA THR A 17 9.10 28.80 11.48
C THR A 17 10.50 29.08 11.02
N GLN A 18 10.84 28.78 9.77
CA GLN A 18 11.76 29.53 8.91
C GLN A 18 11.80 28.89 7.51
N GLY A 19 10.91 29.34 6.65
CA GLY A 19 10.92 28.96 5.24
C GLY A 19 9.88 29.78 4.48
N ARG A 20 10.32 30.85 3.81
CA ARG A 20 9.44 31.64 2.93
C ARG A 20 8.79 30.74 1.88
N LEU A 21 7.46 30.65 1.92
CA LEU A 21 6.66 30.08 0.84
C LEU A 21 6.76 30.99 -0.38
N ILE A 22 7.39 30.52 -1.45
CA ILE A 22 7.20 31.05 -2.80
C ILE A 22 6.33 30.02 -3.53
N ALA A 23 5.05 30.33 -3.66
CA ALA A 23 4.15 29.59 -4.53
C ALA A 23 4.44 30.03 -5.97
N GLN A 24 5.04 29.18 -6.77
CA GLN A 24 5.19 29.36 -8.20
C GLN A 24 4.10 28.55 -8.91
N VAL A 25 3.08 29.25 -9.38
CA VAL A 25 2.06 28.72 -10.27
C VAL A 25 2.71 28.55 -11.64
N ALA A 26 2.86 27.31 -12.09
CA ALA A 26 3.27 27.03 -13.47
C ALA A 26 2.02 27.12 -14.34
N THR A 27 1.90 28.20 -15.10
CA THR A 27 1.00 28.30 -16.26
C THR A 27 1.78 27.84 -17.49
N ASP A 28 1.38 26.71 -18.06
CA ASP A 28 1.79 26.31 -19.41
C ASP A 28 1.17 27.27 -20.43
N SER A 29 1.99 28.06 -21.10
CA SER A 29 1.60 28.77 -22.29
C SER A 29 2.36 28.22 -23.50
N LEU A 30 1.62 27.62 -24.39
CA LEU A 30 2.00 27.34 -25.78
C LEU A 30 2.45 28.65 -26.44
N SER A 31 3.67 28.70 -26.95
CA SER A 31 4.07 29.75 -27.87
C SER A 31 4.50 29.15 -29.20
N THR A 32 3.72 29.49 -30.17
CA THR A 32 3.90 29.34 -31.60
C THR A 32 5.16 30.05 -32.09
N GLU A 33 5.91 29.38 -32.97
CA GLU A 33 6.97 29.99 -33.76
C GLU A 33 6.38 31.04 -34.73
N GLN A 34 6.97 32.21 -34.75
CA GLN A 34 6.97 33.09 -35.92
C GLN A 34 8.33 33.74 -36.10
N SER A 35 8.87 33.47 -37.27
CA SER A 35 10.05 34.09 -37.88
C SER A 35 9.86 35.58 -38.12
N ALA A 36 10.87 36.40 -37.81
CA ALA A 36 11.09 37.65 -38.55
C ALA A 36 12.57 38.01 -38.54
N ASP A 37 13.14 37.94 -39.73
CA ASP A 37 14.39 38.61 -40.15
C ASP A 37 14.30 40.11 -39.97
N THR A 38 15.39 40.75 -39.50
CA THR A 38 16.00 41.91 -40.18
C THR A 38 17.19 42.46 -39.41
N LEU A 39 18.33 42.39 -40.03
CA LEU A 39 19.46 43.32 -40.15
C LEU A 39 19.61 44.51 -39.15
N SER A 40 20.77 44.51 -38.42
CA SER A 40 21.76 45.62 -38.55
C SER A 40 23.07 45.27 -37.86
N LYS A 41 24.17 45.28 -38.59
CA LYS A 41 25.55 45.44 -38.04
C LYS A 41 25.78 46.91 -37.67
N PRO A 42 26.61 47.14 -36.61
CA PRO A 42 27.90 47.72 -36.92
C PRO A 42 29.10 47.18 -36.09
N ASN A 43 30.13 46.94 -36.77
CA ASN A 43 31.52 47.38 -36.69
C ASN A 43 32.35 47.23 -35.39
N ARG A 44 33.36 46.38 -35.56
CA ARG A 44 34.76 46.45 -35.14
C ARG A 44 35.13 47.11 -33.80
N GLY A 45 35.61 46.27 -32.94
CA GLY A 45 36.53 46.57 -31.86
C GLY A 45 37.28 45.30 -31.48
N GLY A 46 38.50 45.09 -32.02
CA GLY A 46 39.37 43.98 -31.66
C GLY A 46 39.87 44.15 -30.24
N GLY A 47 39.22 43.49 -29.29
CA GLY A 47 39.74 43.30 -27.94
C GLY A 47 40.10 41.83 -27.78
N LEU A 48 41.34 41.53 -27.55
CA LEU A 48 41.86 40.24 -27.12
C LEU A 48 41.03 39.79 -25.90
N ARG A 49 40.04 38.91 -26.11
CA ARG A 49 39.33 38.25 -25.00
C ARG A 49 40.32 37.30 -24.34
N SER A 50 40.66 37.60 -23.10
CA SER A 50 41.46 36.76 -22.22
C SER A 50 40.78 35.37 -22.14
N PRO A 51 41.50 34.24 -22.28
CA PRO A 51 40.93 32.88 -22.25
C PRO A 51 40.31 32.46 -20.91
N LEU A 52 40.43 33.32 -19.91
CA LEU A 52 40.10 33.01 -18.49
C LEU A 52 38.59 33.05 -18.13
N HIS A 53 37.67 33.29 -19.10
CA HIS A 53 36.26 33.45 -18.77
C HIS A 53 35.32 32.58 -19.63
N GLN A 54 35.85 31.68 -20.46
CA GLN A 54 34.99 30.78 -21.21
C GLN A 54 34.47 29.66 -20.30
N ARG A 55 33.16 29.55 -20.14
CA ARG A 55 32.51 28.49 -19.38
C ARG A 55 31.95 27.46 -20.34
N TYR A 56 32.04 26.21 -19.96
CA TYR A 56 31.67 25.05 -20.76
C TYR A 56 30.50 24.31 -20.12
N ASP A 57 29.80 23.51 -20.92
CA ASP A 57 28.66 22.73 -20.49
C ASP A 57 28.85 21.27 -20.89
N ILE A 58 28.32 20.37 -20.08
CA ILE A 58 28.18 18.94 -20.40
C ILE A 58 26.71 18.55 -20.38
N ARG A 59 26.32 17.80 -21.39
CA ARG A 59 24.99 17.20 -21.52
C ARG A 59 25.14 15.72 -21.81
N GLY A 60 24.13 14.94 -21.46
CA GLY A 60 24.10 13.52 -21.78
C GLY A 60 22.89 12.84 -21.18
N GLN A 61 22.83 11.54 -21.37
CA GLN A 61 21.80 10.69 -20.84
C GLN A 61 22.40 9.59 -19.95
N LEU A 62 21.69 9.28 -18.88
CA LEU A 62 22.03 8.21 -17.95
C LEU A 62 20.99 7.10 -18.09
N THR A 63 21.49 5.88 -18.32
CA THR A 63 20.66 4.69 -18.41
C THR A 63 21.24 3.57 -17.54
N ASP A 64 20.44 2.56 -17.21
CA ASP A 64 20.94 1.29 -16.72
C ASP A 64 21.45 0.41 -17.87
N VAL A 65 21.97 -0.78 -17.54
CA VAL A 65 22.44 -1.78 -18.50
C VAL A 65 21.33 -2.32 -19.43
N ASN A 66 20.06 -2.09 -19.09
CA ASN A 66 18.90 -2.47 -19.90
C ASN A 66 18.38 -1.31 -20.76
N GLY A 67 19.06 -0.15 -20.76
CA GLY A 67 18.65 1.06 -21.49
C GLY A 67 17.51 1.82 -20.81
N ILE A 68 17.21 1.56 -19.54
CA ILE A 68 16.17 2.28 -18.78
C ILE A 68 16.76 3.62 -18.30
N PRO A 69 16.13 4.78 -18.62
CA PRO A 69 16.61 6.08 -18.17
C PRO A 69 16.62 6.21 -16.65
N LEU A 70 17.72 6.70 -16.11
CA LEU A 70 17.91 6.90 -14.67
C LEU A 70 17.72 8.37 -14.31
N SER A 71 16.66 8.68 -13.55
CA SER A 71 16.41 10.03 -13.02
C SER A 71 17.07 10.24 -11.66
N GLU A 72 17.36 11.53 -11.34
CA GLU A 72 17.89 11.96 -10.04
C GLU A 72 19.25 11.36 -9.68
N VAL A 73 20.00 10.92 -10.68
CA VAL A 73 21.41 10.59 -10.56
C VAL A 73 22.19 11.88 -10.34
N ARG A 74 23.09 11.91 -9.37
CA ARG A 74 23.95 13.06 -9.09
C ARG A 74 25.14 13.05 -10.03
N ILE A 75 25.36 14.18 -10.72
CA ILE A 75 26.51 14.45 -11.57
C ILE A 75 27.24 15.67 -10.98
N TYR A 76 28.53 15.53 -10.65
CA TYR A 76 29.30 16.62 -10.06
C TYR A 76 30.74 16.60 -10.49
N LEU A 77 31.40 17.77 -10.44
CA LEU A 77 32.83 17.93 -10.71
C LEU A 77 33.63 17.87 -9.42
N SER A 78 34.65 17.02 -9.40
CA SER A 78 35.57 16.90 -8.26
C SER A 78 36.25 18.24 -7.94
N GLY A 79 36.32 18.55 -6.63
CA GLY A 79 36.97 19.77 -6.15
C GLY A 79 36.21 21.07 -6.42
N THR A 80 34.94 20.99 -6.87
CA THR A 80 34.08 22.17 -7.12
C THR A 80 32.73 22.04 -6.45
N THR A 81 31.93 23.11 -6.46
CA THR A 81 30.53 23.09 -6.03
C THR A 81 29.56 22.81 -7.18
N LEU A 82 30.08 22.58 -8.40
CA LEU A 82 29.24 22.34 -9.59
C LEU A 82 28.65 20.95 -9.56
N GLN A 83 27.33 20.88 -9.55
CA GLN A 83 26.57 19.63 -9.59
C GLN A 83 25.22 19.82 -10.27
N THR A 84 24.69 18.74 -10.81
CA THR A 84 23.35 18.67 -11.37
C THR A 84 22.75 17.28 -11.10
N TYR A 85 21.48 17.09 -11.44
CA TYR A 85 20.80 15.81 -11.34
C TYR A 85 20.12 15.49 -12.65
N SER A 86 20.05 14.20 -13.01
CA SER A 86 19.32 13.77 -14.20
C SER A 86 17.81 13.92 -14.02
N GLY A 87 17.12 14.33 -15.08
CA GLY A 87 15.67 14.45 -15.15
C GLY A 87 14.97 13.12 -15.46
N ARG A 88 13.64 13.16 -15.63
CA ARG A 88 12.78 11.95 -15.87
C ARG A 88 13.22 11.08 -17.04
N GLY A 89 13.79 11.65 -18.10
CA GLY A 89 14.31 10.90 -19.25
C GLY A 89 15.76 10.47 -19.10
N GLY A 90 16.37 10.58 -17.92
CA GLY A 90 17.79 10.33 -17.70
C GLY A 90 18.70 11.46 -18.20
N PHE A 91 18.16 12.50 -18.83
CA PHE A 91 18.97 13.62 -19.36
C PHE A 91 19.47 14.51 -18.24
N TYR A 92 20.72 14.97 -18.40
CA TYR A 92 21.34 15.94 -17.49
C TYR A 92 22.02 17.05 -18.26
N HIS A 93 22.20 18.18 -17.58
CA HIS A 93 22.92 19.34 -18.09
C HIS A 93 23.69 20.00 -16.93
N LEU A 94 25.01 19.95 -16.98
CA LEU A 94 25.92 20.61 -16.04
C LEU A 94 26.58 21.80 -16.73
N THR A 95 26.34 22.98 -16.21
CA THR A 95 26.79 24.26 -16.80
C THR A 95 27.83 24.94 -15.97
N GLY A 96 28.55 25.87 -16.60
CA GLY A 96 29.45 26.76 -15.89
C GLY A 96 30.82 26.17 -15.57
N ILE A 97 31.25 25.14 -16.31
CA ILE A 97 32.50 24.43 -16.11
C ILE A 97 33.69 25.31 -16.54
N PRO A 98 34.74 25.49 -15.71
CA PRO A 98 35.93 26.22 -16.11
C PRO A 98 36.73 25.46 -17.17
N ALA A 99 37.59 26.15 -17.93
CA ALA A 99 38.58 25.51 -18.76
C ALA A 99 39.57 24.70 -17.91
N GLY A 100 40.08 23.58 -18.45
CA GLY A 100 41.02 22.70 -17.77
C GLY A 100 40.60 21.24 -17.76
N LYS A 101 41.38 20.46 -17.00
CA LYS A 101 41.09 19.01 -16.77
C LYS A 101 40.25 18.86 -15.53
N HIS A 102 39.15 18.12 -15.66
CA HIS A 102 38.23 17.86 -14.57
C HIS A 102 37.88 16.38 -14.49
N ILE A 103 37.50 15.92 -13.31
CA ILE A 103 36.91 14.58 -13.12
C ILE A 103 35.44 14.77 -12.88
N LEU A 104 34.63 14.24 -13.81
CA LEU A 104 33.17 14.18 -13.70
C LEU A 104 32.79 12.90 -12.96
N HIS A 105 32.11 13.04 -11.84
CA HIS A 105 31.58 11.93 -11.05
C HIS A 105 30.10 11.77 -11.34
N VAL A 106 29.69 10.51 -11.52
CA VAL A 106 28.29 10.10 -11.65
C VAL A 106 27.98 9.12 -10.54
N GLN A 107 27.08 9.48 -9.66
CA GLN A 107 26.74 8.69 -8.48
C GLN A 107 25.24 8.56 -8.31
N ALA A 108 24.78 7.31 -8.20
CA ALA A 108 23.43 6.98 -7.82
C ALA A 108 23.45 5.88 -6.76
N LEU A 109 22.50 5.93 -5.83
CA LEU A 109 22.37 4.88 -4.82
C LEU A 109 21.89 3.59 -5.49
N GLY A 110 22.54 2.48 -5.20
CA GLY A 110 22.23 1.19 -5.84
C GLY A 110 23.01 0.92 -7.12
N TYR A 111 23.81 1.87 -7.59
CA TYR A 111 24.64 1.74 -8.80
C TYR A 111 26.11 1.92 -8.50
N GLU A 112 26.96 1.35 -9.33
CA GLU A 112 28.40 1.61 -9.29
C GLU A 112 28.67 3.07 -9.68
N ALA A 113 29.43 3.77 -8.84
CA ALA A 113 29.85 5.13 -9.17
C ALA A 113 30.80 5.10 -10.37
N GLN A 114 30.61 6.00 -11.31
CA GLN A 114 31.49 6.15 -12.46
C GLN A 114 32.21 7.50 -12.41
N GLU A 115 33.46 7.47 -12.87
CA GLU A 115 34.29 8.66 -13.00
C GLU A 115 34.78 8.78 -14.44
N ARG A 116 34.76 9.98 -14.98
CA ARG A 116 35.25 10.23 -16.32
C ARG A 116 36.08 11.50 -16.35
N GLN A 117 37.28 11.42 -16.88
CA GLN A 117 38.10 12.61 -17.10
C GLN A 117 37.58 13.38 -18.33
N ILE A 118 37.34 14.66 -18.15
CA ILE A 118 36.90 15.60 -19.19
C ILE A 118 37.90 16.75 -19.29
N ILE A 119 38.10 17.28 -20.49
CA ILE A 119 39.08 18.33 -20.76
C ILE A 119 38.44 19.42 -21.62
N PHE A 120 38.48 20.64 -21.15
CA PHE A 120 37.98 21.81 -21.88
C PHE A 120 39.05 22.85 -22.10
N GLY A 121 39.05 23.49 -23.28
CA GLY A 121 39.85 24.66 -23.58
C GLY A 121 41.31 24.39 -23.96
N GLU A 122 41.71 23.13 -24.25
CA GLU A 122 43.07 22.80 -24.73
C GLU A 122 43.24 23.06 -26.23
N ARG A 123 42.17 23.20 -27.02
CA ARG A 123 42.20 23.46 -28.45
C ARG A 123 41.47 24.75 -28.81
N ARG A 124 42.01 25.49 -29.81
CA ARG A 124 41.51 26.80 -30.25
C ARG A 124 40.05 26.78 -30.82
N ASN A 125 39.47 25.60 -31.03
CA ASN A 125 38.11 25.33 -31.56
C ASN A 125 37.35 24.31 -30.70
N ASP A 126 37.56 24.28 -29.37
CA ASP A 126 36.75 23.42 -28.50
C ASP A 126 35.32 23.94 -28.50
N ASP A 127 34.38 23.02 -28.85
CA ASP A 127 32.96 23.28 -28.72
C ASP A 127 32.64 23.61 -27.25
N SER A 128 31.84 24.65 -27.04
CA SER A 128 31.40 25.06 -25.70
C SER A 128 30.55 24.00 -25.00
N HIS A 129 30.21 22.91 -25.71
CA HIS A 129 29.36 21.83 -25.25
C HIS A 129 29.98 20.46 -25.52
N GLN A 130 30.04 19.60 -24.50
CA GLN A 130 30.45 18.20 -24.64
C GLN A 130 29.27 17.30 -24.32
N HIS A 131 29.15 16.19 -25.07
CA HIS A 131 28.10 15.17 -24.85
C HIS A 131 28.71 13.94 -24.23
N GLU A 132 28.20 13.51 -23.05
CA GLU A 132 28.70 12.38 -22.30
C GLU A 132 27.55 11.54 -21.75
N ASP A 133 27.37 10.36 -22.31
CA ASP A 133 26.38 9.39 -21.84
C ASP A 133 27.03 8.40 -20.87
N PHE A 134 26.26 7.95 -19.87
CA PHE A 134 26.69 6.94 -18.92
C PHE A 134 25.68 5.81 -18.84
N ILE A 135 26.21 4.59 -18.83
CA ILE A 135 25.44 3.38 -18.54
C ILE A 135 25.88 2.92 -17.15
N LEU A 136 24.98 3.01 -16.17
CA LEU A 136 25.27 2.60 -14.80
C LEU A 136 24.92 1.13 -14.58
N THR A 137 25.84 0.42 -13.95
CA THR A 137 25.64 -0.95 -13.52
C THR A 137 25.09 -0.96 -12.11
N GLU A 138 24.04 -1.73 -11.87
CA GLU A 138 23.54 -1.94 -10.50
C GLU A 138 24.63 -2.66 -9.67
N ARG A 139 24.83 -2.16 -8.47
CA ARG A 139 25.73 -2.82 -7.51
C ARG A 139 25.04 -4.03 -6.92
N GLU A 140 25.43 -5.23 -7.35
CA GLU A 140 24.89 -6.49 -6.82
C GLU A 140 25.14 -6.65 -5.30
N ASP A 141 26.20 -6.04 -4.78
CA ASP A 141 26.58 -6.06 -3.37
C ASP A 141 25.81 -5.07 -2.47
N LEU A 142 25.09 -4.09 -3.06
CA LEU A 142 24.22 -3.15 -2.33
C LEU A 142 22.72 -3.46 -2.43
N LEU A 143 22.35 -4.61 -3.00
CA LEU A 143 20.95 -5.04 -3.15
C LEU A 143 20.15 -5.15 -1.83
N PRO A 144 20.74 -5.32 -0.63
CA PRO A 144 20.00 -5.20 0.63
C PRO A 144 19.39 -3.81 0.87
N ALA A 145 19.92 -2.77 0.19
CA ALA A 145 19.41 -1.40 0.32
C ALA A 145 17.95 -1.25 -0.16
N VAL A 146 17.49 -2.12 -1.06
CA VAL A 146 16.15 -2.03 -1.66
C VAL A 146 15.02 -2.21 -0.63
N ASP A 147 15.25 -2.95 0.46
CA ASP A 147 14.24 -3.15 1.50
C ASP A 147 14.08 -1.94 2.43
N VAL A 148 15.10 -1.10 2.56
CA VAL A 148 15.15 0.02 3.49
C VAL A 148 15.05 1.36 2.77
N LEU A 149 15.39 1.40 1.48
CA LEU A 149 15.40 2.60 0.65
C LEU A 149 14.32 2.56 -0.43
N GLY A 150 13.83 3.73 -0.80
CA GLY A 150 12.81 3.88 -1.83
C GLY A 150 13.39 3.83 -3.25
N ARG A 151 12.56 3.41 -4.20
CA ARG A 151 12.90 3.42 -5.61
C ARG A 151 12.85 4.85 -6.16
N ARG A 152 13.91 5.27 -6.82
CA ARG A 152 14.02 6.61 -7.45
C ARG A 152 13.32 6.69 -8.82
N GLU A 153 13.33 5.59 -9.59
CA GLU A 153 12.77 5.55 -10.94
C GLU A 153 11.26 5.81 -10.91
N GLN A 154 10.81 6.54 -11.93
CA GLN A 154 9.40 6.83 -12.15
C GLN A 154 8.95 6.13 -13.45
N THR A 155 8.70 4.82 -13.36
CA THR A 155 8.36 3.98 -14.51
C THR A 155 7.31 2.94 -14.15
N TYR A 156 6.53 2.51 -15.14
CA TYR A 156 5.61 1.38 -14.98
C TYR A 156 6.30 0.03 -14.84
N LYS A 157 7.60 -0.04 -15.16
CA LYS A 157 8.38 -1.28 -15.03
C LYS A 157 8.86 -1.46 -13.59
N ASN A 158 8.76 -2.69 -13.11
CA ASN A 158 9.42 -3.14 -11.91
C ASN A 158 10.31 -4.33 -12.28
N THR A 159 11.60 -4.20 -12.06
CA THR A 159 12.58 -5.20 -12.49
C THR A 159 12.86 -6.24 -11.43
N ILE A 160 12.54 -5.96 -10.16
CA ILE A 160 12.87 -6.79 -9.00
C ILE A 160 11.66 -6.92 -8.09
N SER A 161 11.41 -8.12 -7.56
CA SER A 161 10.44 -8.34 -6.49
C SER A 161 11.11 -9.05 -5.32
N PHE A 162 11.34 -8.33 -4.25
CA PHE A 162 11.93 -8.88 -3.03
C PHE A 162 10.99 -9.86 -2.32
N ALA A 163 9.69 -9.58 -2.32
CA ALA A 163 8.71 -10.46 -1.69
C ALA A 163 8.59 -11.82 -2.40
N GLY A 164 8.78 -11.84 -3.72
CA GLY A 164 8.62 -13.09 -4.50
C GLY A 164 9.65 -14.15 -4.18
N THR A 165 10.88 -13.77 -3.90
CA THR A 165 12.01 -14.70 -3.69
C THR A 165 12.77 -14.43 -2.40
N LYS A 166 12.51 -13.33 -1.70
CA LYS A 166 13.30 -12.77 -0.59
C LYS A 166 14.80 -12.57 -0.97
N THR A 167 15.08 -12.51 -2.26
CA THR A 167 16.38 -12.24 -2.86
C THR A 167 16.24 -11.18 -3.93
N ALA A 168 17.31 -10.46 -4.21
CA ALA A 168 17.33 -9.44 -5.25
C ALA A 168 17.49 -10.07 -6.65
N THR A 169 16.55 -10.90 -7.04
CA THR A 169 16.57 -11.56 -8.34
C THR A 169 15.73 -10.79 -9.35
N PRO A 170 16.24 -10.51 -10.56
CA PRO A 170 15.46 -9.91 -11.62
C PRO A 170 14.22 -10.73 -11.93
N LEU A 171 13.06 -10.07 -12.08
CA LEU A 171 11.77 -10.75 -12.30
C LEU A 171 11.76 -11.69 -13.50
N ARG A 172 12.55 -11.39 -14.55
CA ARG A 172 12.71 -12.26 -15.72
C ARG A 172 13.43 -13.58 -15.42
N GLU A 173 14.15 -13.64 -14.30
CA GLU A 173 14.94 -14.81 -13.86
C GLU A 173 14.24 -15.59 -12.72
N VAL A 174 13.11 -15.06 -12.23
CA VAL A 174 12.33 -15.73 -11.19
C VAL A 174 11.38 -16.74 -11.82
N PRO A 175 11.52 -18.05 -11.55
CA PRO A 175 10.63 -19.07 -12.11
C PRO A 175 9.28 -19.11 -11.38
N GLN A 176 8.69 -17.95 -11.15
CA GLN A 176 7.40 -17.76 -10.48
C GLN A 176 6.62 -16.63 -11.17
N SER A 177 5.31 -16.77 -11.24
CA SER A 177 4.48 -15.75 -11.86
C SER A 177 4.18 -14.62 -10.87
N ILE A 178 4.86 -13.49 -11.03
CA ILE A 178 4.67 -12.29 -10.21
C ILE A 178 4.09 -11.18 -11.08
N GLY A 179 2.87 -10.73 -10.75
CA GLY A 179 2.31 -9.50 -11.30
C GLY A 179 2.61 -8.33 -10.39
N TYR A 180 2.70 -7.13 -10.94
CA TYR A 180 2.92 -5.93 -10.15
C TYR A 180 2.21 -4.72 -10.73
N VAL A 181 1.89 -3.76 -9.87
CA VAL A 181 1.36 -2.44 -10.23
C VAL A 181 2.17 -1.40 -9.47
N THR A 182 2.83 -0.52 -10.19
CA THR A 182 3.71 0.51 -9.62
C THR A 182 2.91 1.74 -9.18
N LYS A 183 3.50 2.60 -8.34
CA LYS A 183 2.86 3.86 -7.89
C LYS A 183 2.52 4.79 -9.05
N GLU A 184 3.32 4.78 -10.11
CA GLU A 184 3.08 5.59 -11.30
C GLU A 184 1.77 5.18 -11.97
N LEU A 185 1.56 3.86 -12.14
CA LEU A 185 0.31 3.34 -12.69
C LEU A 185 -0.87 3.58 -11.72
N ILE A 186 -0.64 3.45 -10.41
CA ILE A 186 -1.63 3.77 -9.36
C ILE A 186 -2.08 5.24 -9.49
N LEU A 187 -1.14 6.17 -9.62
CA LEU A 187 -1.41 7.61 -9.75
C LEU A 187 -2.12 7.95 -11.07
N ASP A 188 -1.64 7.41 -12.18
CA ASP A 188 -2.21 7.70 -13.51
C ASP A 188 -3.62 7.13 -13.70
N GLN A 189 -3.95 6.05 -12.98
CA GLN A 189 -5.31 5.51 -12.93
C GLN A 189 -6.19 6.17 -11.86
N ALA A 190 -5.66 7.13 -11.10
CA ALA A 190 -6.32 7.69 -9.92
C ALA A 190 -6.83 6.63 -8.94
N ALA A 191 -6.13 5.49 -8.85
CA ALA A 191 -6.50 4.35 -8.04
C ALA A 191 -6.30 4.66 -6.55
N VAL A 192 -7.27 4.26 -5.72
CA VAL A 192 -7.30 4.56 -4.28
C VAL A 192 -7.13 3.31 -3.45
N THR A 193 -7.65 2.19 -3.93
CA THR A 193 -7.68 0.91 -3.24
C THR A 193 -7.03 -0.19 -4.06
N VAL A 194 -6.73 -1.32 -3.41
CA VAL A 194 -6.16 -2.50 -4.09
C VAL A 194 -7.09 -3.02 -5.17
N ASN A 195 -8.42 -2.94 -5.00
CA ASN A 195 -9.38 -3.36 -6.02
C ASN A 195 -9.25 -2.58 -7.33
N ASP A 196 -8.92 -1.30 -7.25
CA ASP A 196 -8.80 -0.45 -8.44
C ASP A 196 -7.66 -0.90 -9.36
N VAL A 197 -6.65 -1.58 -8.80
CA VAL A 197 -5.42 -1.95 -9.51
C VAL A 197 -5.29 -3.42 -9.84
N VAL A 198 -6.00 -4.34 -9.17
CA VAL A 198 -5.89 -5.78 -9.44
C VAL A 198 -6.33 -6.15 -10.86
N LYS A 199 -7.19 -5.36 -11.49
CA LYS A 199 -7.58 -5.49 -12.90
C LYS A 199 -6.41 -5.43 -13.88
N ASN A 200 -5.26 -4.84 -13.48
CA ASN A 200 -4.05 -4.76 -14.28
C ASN A 200 -3.23 -6.06 -14.27
N VAL A 201 -3.62 -7.04 -13.46
CA VAL A 201 -2.88 -8.30 -13.32
C VAL A 201 -3.76 -9.47 -13.72
N SER A 202 -3.35 -10.22 -14.75
CA SER A 202 -4.09 -11.37 -15.26
C SER A 202 -4.31 -12.45 -14.20
N GLY A 203 -5.49 -13.07 -14.18
CA GLY A 203 -5.86 -14.14 -13.25
C GLY A 203 -6.12 -13.66 -11.81
N VAL A 204 -6.35 -12.36 -11.63
CA VAL A 204 -6.73 -11.75 -10.36
C VAL A 204 -7.99 -10.93 -10.56
N ASN A 205 -8.98 -11.17 -9.71
CA ASN A 205 -10.25 -10.45 -9.75
C ASN A 205 -10.68 -10.08 -8.35
N GLN A 206 -11.43 -9.00 -8.22
CA GLN A 206 -12.20 -8.72 -7.04
C GLN A 206 -13.25 -9.82 -6.87
N TYR A 207 -13.32 -10.44 -5.69
CA TYR A 207 -14.32 -11.48 -5.41
C TYR A 207 -15.64 -10.88 -4.95
N SER A 208 -15.56 -9.90 -4.06
CA SER A 208 -16.67 -9.07 -3.62
C SER A 208 -16.19 -7.62 -3.45
N PHE A 209 -17.06 -6.70 -3.11
CA PHE A 209 -16.65 -5.34 -2.78
C PHE A 209 -15.99 -5.19 -1.40
N TYR A 210 -15.86 -6.28 -0.64
CA TYR A 210 -15.05 -6.35 0.57
C TYR A 210 -13.56 -6.52 0.25
N ASN A 211 -12.74 -6.67 1.29
CA ASN A 211 -11.31 -6.87 1.14
C ASN A 211 -10.96 -8.34 0.83
N ASP A 212 -11.54 -8.86 -0.24
CA ASP A 212 -11.29 -10.21 -0.72
C ASP A 212 -11.13 -10.28 -2.24
N PHE A 213 -10.30 -11.21 -2.66
CA PHE A 213 -9.86 -11.36 -4.05
C PHE A 213 -9.97 -12.82 -4.47
N SER A 214 -10.10 -13.04 -5.76
CA SER A 214 -9.90 -14.34 -6.40
C SER A 214 -8.59 -14.30 -7.16
N ILE A 215 -7.65 -15.19 -6.83
CA ILE A 215 -6.39 -15.37 -7.53
C ILE A 215 -6.40 -16.77 -8.12
N ARG A 216 -6.39 -16.89 -9.45
CA ARG A 216 -6.48 -18.17 -10.17
C ARG A 216 -7.65 -19.04 -9.71
N GLY A 217 -8.80 -18.41 -9.41
CA GLY A 217 -10.01 -19.09 -8.94
C GLY A 217 -10.08 -19.35 -7.43
N PHE A 218 -9.00 -19.15 -6.69
CA PHE A 218 -8.98 -19.33 -5.23
C PHE A 218 -9.28 -17.99 -4.53
N ARG A 219 -10.29 -17.99 -3.66
CA ARG A 219 -10.65 -16.82 -2.86
C ARG A 219 -9.63 -16.59 -1.74
N THR A 220 -9.17 -15.35 -1.59
CA THR A 220 -8.36 -14.88 -0.46
C THR A 220 -9.16 -13.87 0.34
N THR A 221 -9.20 -14.01 1.67
CA THR A 221 -9.90 -13.08 2.55
C THR A 221 -8.93 -12.33 3.44
N GLY A 222 -9.17 -11.03 3.63
CA GLY A 222 -8.26 -10.13 4.34
C GLY A 222 -7.98 -10.48 5.80
N ASN A 223 -8.93 -11.14 6.48
CA ASN A 223 -8.83 -11.43 7.92
C ASN A 223 -8.41 -12.86 8.27
N ARG A 224 -8.14 -13.72 7.29
CA ARG A 224 -7.76 -15.12 7.52
C ARG A 224 -6.28 -15.38 7.21
N ASN A 225 -5.40 -14.45 7.48
CA ASN A 225 -3.94 -14.59 7.49
C ASN A 225 -3.28 -15.16 6.23
N SER A 226 -4.04 -15.47 5.19
CA SER A 226 -3.55 -16.31 4.10
C SER A 226 -3.25 -15.58 2.80
N GLY A 227 -3.63 -14.31 2.65
CA GLY A 227 -3.58 -13.68 1.33
C GLY A 227 -3.02 -12.26 1.27
N ASN A 228 -2.95 -11.54 2.38
CA ASN A 228 -2.51 -10.15 2.41
C ASN A 228 -1.21 -9.95 3.18
N LEU A 229 -0.22 -9.43 2.49
CA LEU A 229 1.09 -9.10 3.04
C LEU A 229 1.32 -7.60 3.01
N VAL A 230 2.12 -7.12 3.94
CA VAL A 230 2.74 -5.79 3.94
C VAL A 230 4.25 -5.97 4.04
N ASN A 231 4.98 -5.50 3.03
CA ASN A 231 6.43 -5.65 2.95
C ASN A 231 6.89 -7.13 3.12
N GLY A 232 6.15 -8.06 2.52
CA GLY A 232 6.43 -9.50 2.63
C GLY A 232 6.06 -10.15 3.96
N MET A 233 5.45 -9.42 4.90
CA MET A 233 5.05 -9.91 6.22
C MET A 233 3.53 -10.06 6.31
N ARG A 234 3.06 -11.10 7.01
CA ARG A 234 1.63 -11.27 7.28
C ARG A 234 1.12 -10.14 8.17
N SER A 235 0.06 -9.47 7.74
CA SER A 235 -0.54 -8.35 8.45
C SER A 235 -2.04 -8.55 8.59
N GLN A 236 -2.57 -8.23 9.75
CA GLN A 236 -4.02 -8.14 9.95
C GLN A 236 -4.55 -6.91 9.23
N THR A 237 -5.60 -7.10 8.45
CA THR A 237 -6.29 -6.02 7.74
C THR A 237 -7.79 -6.13 7.94
N SER A 238 -8.53 -5.07 7.62
CA SER A 238 -9.98 -5.11 7.60
C SER A 238 -10.48 -6.22 6.67
N LEU A 239 -11.53 -6.93 7.09
CA LEU A 239 -12.29 -7.81 6.20
C LEU A 239 -13.20 -6.98 5.28
N TRP A 240 -13.72 -5.88 5.82
CA TRP A 240 -14.83 -5.15 5.22
C TRP A 240 -14.36 -4.11 4.23
N ARG A 241 -13.23 -3.46 4.51
CA ARG A 241 -12.74 -2.32 3.75
C ARG A 241 -11.45 -2.62 3.05
N GLN A 242 -11.38 -2.15 1.83
CA GLN A 242 -10.17 -2.19 1.03
C GLN A 242 -9.08 -1.32 1.66
N SER A 243 -7.85 -1.81 1.57
CA SER A 243 -6.68 -1.04 2.01
C SER A 243 -6.38 0.08 1.04
N SER A 244 -6.12 1.28 1.58
CA SER A 244 -5.71 2.43 0.79
C SER A 244 -4.31 2.26 0.20
N LEU A 245 -4.09 2.87 -0.97
CA LEU A 245 -2.81 2.90 -1.69
C LEU A 245 -1.98 4.17 -1.44
N ALA A 246 -2.42 5.08 -0.58
CA ALA A 246 -1.77 6.38 -0.37
C ALA A 246 -0.27 6.28 0.00
N ASN A 247 0.11 5.30 0.82
CA ASN A 247 1.48 5.05 1.25
C ASN A 247 2.14 3.85 0.56
N VAL A 248 1.56 3.38 -0.55
CA VAL A 248 2.03 2.17 -1.27
C VAL A 248 2.92 2.58 -2.45
N GLU A 249 4.10 1.97 -2.55
CA GLU A 249 5.03 2.12 -3.67
C GLU A 249 4.63 1.22 -4.84
N ARG A 250 4.20 -0.02 -4.52
CA ARG A 250 3.69 -0.97 -5.51
C ARG A 250 2.86 -2.06 -4.85
N VAL A 251 1.98 -2.65 -5.62
CA VAL A 251 1.25 -3.87 -5.27
C VAL A 251 1.86 -5.01 -6.07
N GLU A 252 2.26 -6.07 -5.40
CA GLU A 252 2.79 -7.30 -6.01
C GLU A 252 1.81 -8.43 -5.79
N ILE A 253 1.54 -9.21 -6.81
CA ILE A 253 0.68 -10.39 -6.74
C ILE A 253 1.53 -11.61 -7.12
N ILE A 254 1.87 -12.41 -6.11
CA ILE A 254 2.66 -13.61 -6.25
C ILE A 254 1.68 -14.76 -6.46
N LYS A 255 1.60 -15.26 -7.70
CA LYS A 255 0.59 -16.25 -8.12
C LYS A 255 1.14 -17.67 -8.05
N GLY A 256 0.31 -18.59 -7.53
CA GLY A 256 0.66 -20.00 -7.36
C GLY A 256 1.19 -20.30 -5.96
N PRO A 257 1.79 -21.48 -5.75
CA PRO A 257 2.21 -21.94 -4.44
C PRO A 257 3.36 -21.08 -3.91
N SER A 258 3.06 -20.21 -2.97
CA SER A 258 4.04 -19.38 -2.26
C SER A 258 4.27 -19.84 -0.82
N SER A 259 3.76 -21.04 -0.49
CA SER A 259 3.81 -21.61 0.85
C SER A 259 5.25 -21.88 1.35
N ALA A 260 6.18 -22.13 0.46
CA ALA A 260 7.58 -22.28 0.85
C ALA A 260 8.15 -21.03 1.55
N LEU A 261 7.74 -19.83 1.14
CA LEU A 261 8.22 -18.57 1.73
C LEU A 261 7.26 -17.95 2.76
N PHE A 262 5.94 -18.20 2.62
CA PHE A 262 4.92 -17.54 3.43
C PHE A 262 4.09 -18.50 4.28
N GLY A 263 4.42 -19.79 4.29
CA GLY A 263 3.72 -20.81 5.05
C GLY A 263 2.30 -21.05 4.55
N ASN A 264 1.35 -21.27 5.45
CA ASN A 264 -0.06 -21.53 5.13
C ASN A 264 -0.68 -20.34 4.39
N ALA A 265 -0.44 -20.25 3.09
CA ALA A 265 -0.96 -19.24 2.17
C ALA A 265 -2.04 -19.84 1.27
N ALA A 266 -2.91 -18.98 0.72
CA ALA A 266 -3.92 -19.42 -0.24
C ALA A 266 -3.26 -20.06 -1.47
N PRO A 267 -3.77 -21.19 -2.00
CA PRO A 267 -3.17 -21.90 -3.14
C PRO A 267 -3.05 -21.04 -4.41
N GLY A 268 -3.96 -20.07 -4.59
CA GLY A 268 -3.94 -19.16 -5.74
C GLY A 268 -2.80 -18.17 -5.71
N GLY A 269 -2.34 -17.78 -4.52
CA GLY A 269 -1.27 -16.80 -4.34
C GLY A 269 -1.56 -15.78 -3.24
N VAL A 270 -0.71 -14.77 -3.15
CA VAL A 270 -0.77 -13.70 -2.15
C VAL A 270 -0.65 -12.32 -2.80
N ILE A 271 -1.25 -11.32 -2.15
CA ILE A 271 -1.11 -9.89 -2.51
C ILE A 271 -0.20 -9.23 -1.50
N ASN A 272 0.90 -8.66 -1.97
CA ASN A 272 1.85 -7.93 -1.16
C ASN A 272 1.80 -6.43 -1.46
N ARG A 273 1.58 -5.61 -0.45
CA ARG A 273 1.67 -4.16 -0.53
C ARG A 273 3.04 -3.72 -0.04
N VAL A 274 3.84 -3.17 -0.94
CA VAL A 274 5.15 -2.61 -0.60
C VAL A 274 4.97 -1.14 -0.29
N THR A 275 5.33 -0.73 0.93
CA THR A 275 5.21 0.66 1.37
C THR A 275 6.28 1.53 0.75
N LYS A 276 5.98 2.82 0.59
CA LYS A 276 6.94 3.83 0.15
C LYS A 276 8.05 3.98 1.18
N LYS A 277 9.30 3.82 0.76
CA LYS A 277 10.49 3.98 1.61
C LYS A 277 11.13 5.36 1.45
N PRO A 278 11.91 5.85 2.44
CA PRO A 278 12.66 7.08 2.33
C PRO A 278 13.59 7.13 1.11
N LEU A 279 13.80 8.34 0.60
CA LEU A 279 14.72 8.62 -0.51
C LEU A 279 15.85 9.52 -0.01
N ASP A 280 17.03 9.39 -0.60
CA ASP A 280 18.19 10.24 -0.35
C ASP A 280 18.15 11.56 -1.15
N VAL A 281 17.03 11.80 -1.85
CA VAL A 281 16.70 13.03 -2.59
C VAL A 281 15.44 13.65 -2.03
N ILE A 282 15.38 14.98 -2.05
CA ILE A 282 14.21 15.71 -1.54
C ILE A 282 13.11 15.67 -2.59
N ARG A 283 11.98 15.06 -2.22
CA ARG A 283 10.74 15.14 -3.00
C ARG A 283 9.60 15.60 -2.11
N ARG A 284 8.73 16.43 -2.65
CA ARG A 284 7.54 16.94 -1.98
C ARG A 284 6.38 16.90 -2.95
N SER A 285 5.30 16.25 -2.55
CA SER A 285 4.08 16.17 -3.34
C SER A 285 2.87 16.44 -2.47
N VAL A 286 1.94 17.21 -2.99
CA VAL A 286 0.61 17.44 -2.42
C VAL A 286 -0.40 17.21 -3.54
N SER A 287 -1.41 16.39 -3.27
CA SER A 287 -2.49 16.10 -4.21
C SER A 287 -3.83 16.39 -3.54
N LEU A 288 -4.67 17.15 -4.22
CA LEU A 288 -6.04 17.43 -3.83
C LEU A 288 -6.95 16.92 -4.95
N THR A 289 -7.99 16.18 -4.59
CA THR A 289 -8.96 15.64 -5.54
C THR A 289 -10.35 15.88 -5.02
N THR A 290 -11.25 16.34 -5.88
CA THR A 290 -12.70 16.43 -5.63
C THR A 290 -13.44 15.67 -6.71
N GLY A 291 -14.62 15.16 -6.39
CA GLY A 291 -15.39 14.36 -7.33
C GLY A 291 -16.85 14.20 -6.91
N SER A 292 -17.57 13.39 -7.67
CA SER A 292 -18.95 13.02 -7.38
C SER A 292 -19.10 12.41 -5.99
N PHE A 293 -20.30 12.41 -5.45
CA PHE A 293 -20.62 11.90 -4.12
C PHE A 293 -19.83 12.61 -3.01
N SER A 294 -19.72 13.95 -3.08
CA SER A 294 -18.99 14.77 -2.10
C SER A 294 -17.54 14.30 -1.86
N THR A 295 -16.96 13.62 -2.84
CA THR A 295 -15.60 13.07 -2.69
C THR A 295 -14.58 14.19 -2.52
N THR A 296 -13.81 14.11 -1.45
CA THR A 296 -12.67 14.97 -1.16
C THR A 296 -11.51 14.11 -0.72
N ARG A 297 -10.34 14.25 -1.38
CA ARG A 297 -9.09 13.55 -1.04
C ARG A 297 -7.95 14.54 -0.96
N ALA A 298 -7.14 14.39 0.07
CA ALA A 298 -5.90 15.14 0.25
C ALA A 298 -4.78 14.17 0.59
N TYR A 299 -3.73 14.12 -0.23
CA TYR A 299 -2.56 13.27 0.01
C TYR A 299 -1.29 14.11 -0.02
N THR A 300 -0.36 13.78 0.88
CA THR A 300 0.99 14.35 0.88
C THR A 300 2.03 13.25 0.88
N ASP A 301 3.17 13.52 0.26
CA ASP A 301 4.32 12.63 0.23
C ASP A 301 5.60 13.47 0.29
N PHE A 302 6.23 13.52 1.47
CA PHE A 302 7.43 14.27 1.74
C PHE A 302 8.57 13.31 2.09
N THR A 303 9.70 13.42 1.41
CA THR A 303 10.87 12.58 1.66
C THR A 303 12.17 13.33 1.42
N GLY A 304 13.24 12.87 2.05
CA GLY A 304 14.58 13.39 1.86
C GLY A 304 15.53 13.00 2.99
N PRO A 305 16.78 13.44 2.89
CA PRO A 305 17.77 13.28 3.95
C PRO A 305 17.51 14.24 5.12
N LEU A 306 17.74 13.76 6.34
CA LEU A 306 17.72 14.56 7.57
C LEU A 306 19.11 15.09 7.97
N ASN A 307 20.19 14.55 7.36
CA ASN A 307 21.55 14.99 7.60
C ASN A 307 22.33 15.15 6.27
N GLU A 308 23.39 15.93 6.30
CA GLU A 308 24.23 16.20 5.11
C GLU A 308 24.89 14.94 4.53
N LYS A 309 25.25 13.98 5.38
CA LYS A 309 25.84 12.70 4.98
C LYS A 309 24.84 11.75 4.32
N LYS A 310 23.54 12.13 4.30
CA LYS A 310 22.44 11.29 3.79
C LYS A 310 22.38 9.89 4.41
N THR A 311 22.87 9.75 5.64
CA THR A 311 22.81 8.48 6.38
C THR A 311 21.51 8.31 7.14
N LEU A 312 20.76 9.38 7.41
CA LEU A 312 19.45 9.36 8.03
C LEU A 312 18.43 9.98 7.07
N LEU A 313 17.47 9.17 6.64
CA LEU A 313 16.46 9.54 5.66
C LEU A 313 15.08 9.41 6.26
N TYR A 314 14.14 10.26 5.83
CA TYR A 314 12.75 10.22 6.24
C TYR A 314 11.80 10.18 5.05
N ARG A 315 10.61 9.66 5.28
CA ARG A 315 9.43 9.85 4.43
C ARG A 315 8.19 9.99 5.29
N LEU A 316 7.32 10.92 4.94
CA LEU A 316 6.04 11.13 5.59
C LEU A 316 4.94 11.16 4.54
N ASN A 317 4.03 10.19 4.62
CA ASN A 317 2.81 10.20 3.84
C ASN A 317 1.65 10.51 4.78
N LEU A 318 0.83 11.50 4.41
CA LEU A 318 -0.43 11.82 5.06
C LEU A 318 -1.55 11.66 4.05
N GLY A 319 -2.66 11.12 4.48
CA GLY A 319 -3.84 10.92 3.64
C GLY A 319 -5.12 11.23 4.39
N TYR A 320 -6.00 11.93 3.72
CA TYR A 320 -7.39 12.11 4.11
C TYR A 320 -8.27 11.83 2.91
N GLU A 321 -9.32 11.06 3.13
CA GLU A 321 -10.38 10.81 2.16
C GLU A 321 -11.72 10.87 2.85
N SER A 322 -12.68 11.54 2.22
CA SER A 322 -14.09 11.50 2.60
C SER A 322 -14.93 11.43 1.35
N SER A 323 -15.88 10.52 1.32
CA SER A 323 -16.82 10.39 0.21
C SER A 323 -18.15 9.82 0.70
N ASP A 324 -19.24 10.30 0.12
CA ASP A 324 -20.53 9.63 0.14
C ASP A 324 -20.52 8.48 -0.88
N SER A 325 -21.66 7.83 -1.08
CA SER A 325 -21.85 6.73 -2.01
C SER A 325 -23.04 6.99 -2.93
N PHE A 326 -23.13 6.26 -4.02
CA PHE A 326 -24.35 6.17 -4.81
C PHE A 326 -25.51 5.52 -4.02
N ARG A 327 -25.21 4.82 -2.90
CA ARG A 327 -26.20 4.27 -1.99
C ARG A 327 -26.53 5.26 -0.89
N ASP A 328 -27.81 5.35 -0.57
CA ASP A 328 -28.31 6.20 0.51
C ASP A 328 -27.68 5.81 1.86
N LEU A 329 -27.43 6.78 2.72
CA LEU A 329 -26.83 6.62 4.05
C LEU A 329 -25.41 6.03 4.08
N GLN A 330 -24.80 5.69 2.96
CA GLN A 330 -23.46 5.16 2.89
C GLN A 330 -22.43 6.27 2.70
N GLY A 331 -21.29 6.12 3.32
CA GLY A 331 -20.17 7.04 3.22
C GLY A 331 -18.97 6.52 3.98
N LEU A 332 -17.81 7.07 3.66
CA LEU A 332 -16.53 6.67 4.23
C LEU A 332 -15.63 7.87 4.45
N SER A 333 -15.04 7.97 5.63
CA SER A 333 -13.90 8.85 5.88
C SER A 333 -12.72 8.04 6.34
N THR A 334 -11.54 8.28 5.75
CA THR A 334 -10.29 7.56 6.06
C THR A 334 -9.17 8.55 6.32
N TYR A 335 -8.40 8.29 7.37
CA TYR A 335 -7.21 9.06 7.75
C TYR A 335 -6.00 8.12 7.76
N ILE A 336 -4.91 8.56 7.13
CA ILE A 336 -3.65 7.80 7.07
C ILE A 336 -2.51 8.70 7.52
N ILE A 337 -1.69 8.16 8.43
CA ILE A 337 -0.44 8.78 8.86
C ILE A 337 0.64 7.70 8.76
N ALA A 338 1.60 7.90 7.86
CA ALA A 338 2.61 6.90 7.56
C ALA A 338 4.02 7.51 7.49
N PRO A 339 4.67 7.76 8.66
CA PRO A 339 6.07 8.10 8.72
C PRO A 339 6.95 6.87 8.53
N SER A 340 8.08 7.03 7.85
CA SER A 340 9.13 6.04 7.77
C SER A 340 10.51 6.68 7.89
N LEU A 341 11.46 5.92 8.43
CA LEU A 341 12.85 6.31 8.64
C LEU A 341 13.77 5.22 8.10
N SER A 342 14.88 5.62 7.52
CA SER A 342 15.97 4.73 7.12
C SER A 342 17.27 5.28 7.67
N TYR A 343 18.00 4.46 8.41
CA TYR A 343 19.30 4.81 8.97
C TYR A 343 20.38 3.90 8.41
N LEU A 344 21.25 4.48 7.58
CA LEU A 344 22.41 3.82 7.01
C LEU A 344 23.56 3.93 8.03
N LEU A 345 23.59 2.99 8.99
CA LEU A 345 24.53 2.99 10.11
C LEU A 345 25.98 2.84 9.62
N SER A 346 26.18 2.02 8.59
CA SER A 346 27.43 1.83 7.86
C SER A 346 27.12 1.34 6.44
N GLU A 347 28.13 1.18 5.59
CA GLU A 347 27.97 0.56 4.27
C GLU A 347 27.42 -0.88 4.35
N ARG A 348 27.63 -1.56 5.48
CA ARG A 348 27.20 -2.95 5.71
C ARG A 348 25.95 -3.10 6.56
N THR A 349 25.49 -2.03 7.23
CA THR A 349 24.38 -2.12 8.20
C THR A 349 23.35 -1.04 7.95
N GLN A 350 22.11 -1.44 7.78
CA GLN A 350 20.99 -0.56 7.53
C GLN A 350 19.83 -0.91 8.47
N LEU A 351 19.19 0.12 8.99
CA LEU A 351 18.00 0.01 9.83
C LEU A 351 16.84 0.75 9.15
N GLY A 352 15.67 0.16 9.20
CA GLY A 352 14.44 0.76 8.71
C GLY A 352 13.33 0.72 9.74
N MET A 353 12.50 1.75 9.78
CA MET A 353 11.28 1.80 10.56
C MET A 353 10.16 2.36 9.70
N ASP A 354 9.03 1.66 9.65
CA ASP A 354 7.80 2.13 9.01
C ASP A 354 6.66 2.05 10.03
N LEU A 355 5.97 3.15 10.24
CA LEU A 355 4.72 3.19 10.98
C LEU A 355 3.59 3.56 10.03
N VAL A 356 2.49 2.83 10.08
CA VAL A 356 1.26 3.17 9.35
C VAL A 356 0.11 3.15 10.34
N TYR A 357 -0.48 4.30 10.57
CA TYR A 357 -1.76 4.43 11.27
C TYR A 357 -2.86 4.71 10.27
N ASN A 358 -3.90 3.90 10.29
CA ASN A 358 -5.09 4.07 9.46
C ASN A 358 -6.34 4.04 10.35
N ARG A 359 -7.18 5.06 10.22
CA ARG A 359 -8.49 5.14 10.85
C ARG A 359 -9.57 5.31 9.80
N SER A 360 -10.58 4.45 9.84
CA SER A 360 -11.73 4.51 8.93
C SER A 360 -13.04 4.65 9.70
N LEU A 361 -13.89 5.53 9.24
CA LEU A 361 -15.21 5.82 9.81
C LEU A 361 -16.26 5.77 8.70
N GLY A 362 -17.36 5.09 8.90
CA GLY A 362 -18.46 5.02 7.95
C GLY A 362 -19.45 3.92 8.34
N LYS A 363 -20.16 3.37 7.37
CA LYS A 363 -21.08 2.24 7.55
C LYS A 363 -20.61 1.02 6.75
N LEU A 364 -21.09 -0.16 7.10
CA LEU A 364 -20.85 -1.35 6.31
C LEU A 364 -21.95 -1.45 5.25
N ASP A 365 -21.54 -1.32 3.99
CA ASP A 365 -22.45 -1.54 2.85
C ASP A 365 -22.54 -3.03 2.53
N ARG A 366 -23.73 -3.61 2.74
CA ARG A 366 -24.03 -5.00 2.36
C ARG A 366 -24.70 -5.11 1.00
N GLY A 367 -24.95 -3.98 0.34
CA GLY A 367 -25.83 -3.94 -0.80
C GLY A 367 -27.29 -4.14 -0.39
N VAL A 368 -28.13 -4.44 -1.36
CA VAL A 368 -29.54 -4.81 -1.17
C VAL A 368 -29.75 -6.16 -1.81
N ALA A 369 -30.37 -7.08 -1.08
CA ALA A 369 -30.73 -8.37 -1.66
C ALA A 369 -31.87 -8.20 -2.67
N ILE A 370 -31.86 -9.08 -3.65
CA ILE A 370 -32.92 -9.21 -4.62
C ILE A 370 -33.97 -10.16 -4.01
N PHE A 371 -35.18 -9.70 -3.94
CA PHE A 371 -36.34 -10.47 -3.43
C PHE A 371 -37.39 -10.62 -4.52
N GLY A 372 -38.35 -11.51 -4.28
CA GLY A 372 -39.44 -11.79 -5.22
C GLY A 372 -38.99 -12.69 -6.38
N ASP A 373 -39.29 -12.31 -7.58
CA ASP A 373 -38.99 -13.02 -8.83
C ASP A 373 -37.55 -12.89 -9.33
N GLY A 374 -36.66 -12.23 -8.57
CA GLY A 374 -35.25 -12.11 -8.89
C GLY A 374 -34.92 -10.96 -9.83
N ASP A 375 -35.82 -10.00 -10.03
CA ASP A 375 -35.56 -8.82 -10.85
C ASP A 375 -34.51 -7.91 -10.20
N LEU A 376 -33.36 -7.77 -10.85
CA LEU A 376 -32.25 -6.90 -10.45
C LEU A 376 -32.64 -5.42 -10.38
N PHE A 377 -33.64 -5.01 -11.12
CA PHE A 377 -34.08 -3.62 -11.24
C PHE A 377 -35.33 -3.29 -10.41
N SER A 378 -35.79 -4.26 -9.61
CA SER A 378 -36.94 -4.07 -8.73
C SER A 378 -36.76 -2.97 -7.68
N ARG A 379 -35.51 -2.57 -7.41
CA ARG A 379 -35.16 -1.50 -6.46
C ARG A 379 -34.20 -0.49 -7.09
N PRO A 380 -34.29 0.79 -6.68
CA PRO A 380 -33.30 1.79 -7.10
C PRO A 380 -31.89 1.37 -6.68
N ILE A 381 -30.89 1.71 -7.51
CA ILE A 381 -29.48 1.46 -7.21
C ILE A 381 -29.01 2.15 -5.91
N SER A 382 -29.69 3.24 -5.53
CA SER A 382 -29.42 3.98 -4.28
C SER A 382 -30.00 3.28 -3.03
N ALA A 383 -30.84 2.25 -3.18
CA ALA A 383 -31.48 1.62 -2.04
C ALA A 383 -30.44 1.03 -1.06
N THR A 384 -30.74 1.16 0.23
CA THR A 384 -29.94 0.59 1.31
C THR A 384 -30.84 -0.06 2.36
N GLN A 385 -30.30 -1.04 3.09
CA GLN A 385 -30.96 -1.63 4.26
C GLN A 385 -30.31 -1.20 5.58
N SER A 386 -29.29 -0.34 5.52
CA SER A 386 -28.65 0.22 6.70
C SER A 386 -29.59 1.20 7.42
N ALA A 387 -29.50 1.26 8.74
CA ALA A 387 -30.15 2.30 9.52
C ALA A 387 -29.31 3.57 9.58
N ALA A 388 -29.96 4.72 9.87
CA ALA A 388 -29.28 6.01 9.94
C ALA A 388 -28.18 6.04 11.03
N ASN A 389 -28.36 5.29 12.12
CA ASN A 389 -27.42 5.20 13.23
C ASN A 389 -26.40 4.04 13.13
N ASP A 390 -26.40 3.29 12.03
CA ASP A 390 -25.34 2.29 11.80
C ASP A 390 -23.98 2.94 11.67
N TYR A 391 -22.95 2.22 12.10
CA TYR A 391 -21.56 2.64 11.95
C TYR A 391 -20.60 1.47 11.88
N LEU A 392 -19.47 1.70 11.26
CA LEU A 392 -18.27 0.85 11.31
C LEU A 392 -17.06 1.76 11.50
N LYS A 393 -16.44 1.64 12.67
CA LYS A 393 -15.22 2.34 13.05
C LYS A 393 -14.09 1.35 13.12
N GLU A 394 -13.01 1.62 12.41
CA GLU A 394 -11.85 0.77 12.35
C GLU A 394 -10.57 1.58 12.61
N ASN A 395 -9.69 1.04 13.43
CA ASN A 395 -8.34 1.57 13.63
C ASN A 395 -7.33 0.44 13.37
N ASN A 396 -6.32 0.75 12.56
CA ASN A 396 -5.24 -0.18 12.24
C ASN A 396 -3.89 0.51 12.43
N VAL A 397 -2.97 -0.16 13.12
CA VAL A 397 -1.58 0.27 13.27
C VAL A 397 -0.68 -0.85 12.77
N ASN A 398 0.29 -0.51 11.92
CA ASN A 398 1.37 -1.40 11.53
C ASN A 398 2.70 -0.71 11.83
N LEU A 399 3.53 -1.32 12.65
CA LEU A 399 4.91 -0.91 12.91
C LEU A 399 5.85 -1.98 12.39
N THR A 400 6.64 -1.66 11.38
CA THR A 400 7.65 -2.54 10.82
C THR A 400 9.04 -2.04 11.19
N LEU A 401 9.88 -2.92 11.72
CA LEU A 401 11.30 -2.67 11.99
C LEU A 401 12.11 -3.62 11.11
N ASN A 402 13.10 -3.09 10.40
CA ASN A 402 13.96 -3.85 9.50
C ASN A 402 15.41 -3.65 9.88
N LEU A 403 16.19 -4.73 9.85
CA LEU A 403 17.64 -4.73 9.92
C LEU A 403 18.18 -5.51 8.73
N SER A 404 19.10 -4.94 7.99
CA SER A 404 19.91 -5.62 6.99
C SER A 404 21.38 -5.46 7.35
N HIS A 405 22.13 -6.58 7.39
CA HIS A 405 23.54 -6.57 7.73
C HIS A 405 24.34 -7.53 6.82
N GLN A 406 25.35 -7.00 6.16
CA GLN A 406 26.28 -7.76 5.35
C GLN A 406 27.35 -8.40 6.25
N LEU A 407 27.24 -9.69 6.50
CA LEU A 407 28.19 -10.46 7.32
C LEU A 407 29.55 -10.60 6.63
N THR A 408 29.52 -11.05 5.36
CA THR A 408 30.67 -11.13 4.47
C THR A 408 30.23 -10.75 3.05
N GLN A 409 31.18 -10.69 2.11
CA GLN A 409 30.82 -10.52 0.70
C GLN A 409 29.91 -11.67 0.23
N GLY A 410 28.74 -11.34 -0.29
CA GLY A 410 27.74 -12.31 -0.75
C GLY A 410 26.87 -12.94 0.36
N LEU A 411 27.16 -12.74 1.66
CA LEU A 411 26.36 -13.27 2.77
C LEU A 411 25.70 -12.14 3.55
N LEU A 412 24.36 -12.09 3.51
CA LEU A 412 23.57 -11.07 4.15
C LEU A 412 22.60 -11.67 5.17
N PHE A 413 22.45 -10.98 6.28
CA PHE A 413 21.45 -11.25 7.30
C PHE A 413 20.34 -10.20 7.24
N HIS A 414 19.10 -10.66 7.24
CA HIS A 414 17.92 -9.83 7.30
C HIS A 414 17.06 -10.21 8.50
N SER A 415 16.55 -9.20 9.19
CA SER A 415 15.62 -9.37 10.29
C SER A 415 14.51 -8.35 10.13
N THR A 416 13.27 -8.81 10.13
CA THR A 416 12.09 -7.96 10.08
C THR A 416 11.15 -8.33 11.23
N TYR A 417 10.70 -7.32 11.95
CA TYR A 417 9.63 -7.43 12.93
C TYR A 417 8.45 -6.57 12.48
N LEU A 418 7.26 -7.14 12.48
CA LEU A 418 6.00 -6.42 12.25
C LEU A 418 5.09 -6.59 13.47
N TYR A 419 4.74 -5.48 14.10
CA TYR A 419 3.58 -5.38 14.98
C TYR A 419 2.40 -4.84 14.19
N SER A 420 1.24 -5.48 14.31
CA SER A 420 0.00 -5.01 13.69
C SER A 420 -1.15 -5.07 14.70
N SER A 421 -1.92 -4.00 14.80
CA SER A 421 -3.17 -3.98 15.58
C SER A 421 -4.35 -3.65 14.69
N TYR A 422 -5.49 -4.26 15.00
CA TYR A 422 -6.76 -3.97 14.36
C TYR A 422 -7.85 -3.92 15.42
N ASP A 423 -8.51 -2.76 15.52
CA ASP A 423 -9.62 -2.53 16.42
C ASP A 423 -10.86 -2.14 15.60
N GLU A 424 -11.97 -2.83 15.86
CA GLU A 424 -13.25 -2.65 15.17
C GLU A 424 -14.37 -2.41 16.19
N ASP A 425 -15.21 -1.41 15.92
CA ASP A 425 -16.47 -1.12 16.62
C ASP A 425 -17.56 -0.94 15.57
N MET A 426 -18.54 -1.84 15.56
CA MET A 426 -19.57 -1.94 14.53
C MET A 426 -20.97 -2.06 15.13
N LEU A 427 -21.88 -1.25 14.61
CA LEU A 427 -23.33 -1.42 14.70
C LEU A 427 -23.87 -1.55 13.27
N GLU A 428 -24.60 -2.61 12.99
CA GLU A 428 -25.10 -2.91 11.67
C GLU A 428 -26.53 -3.44 11.72
N HIS A 429 -27.45 -2.80 10.98
CA HIS A 429 -28.71 -3.37 10.59
C HIS A 429 -28.53 -4.07 9.23
N SER A 430 -28.93 -5.33 9.14
CA SER A 430 -28.81 -6.11 7.91
C SER A 430 -29.98 -7.09 7.78
N GLN A 431 -30.25 -7.50 6.56
CA GLN A 431 -31.26 -8.51 6.28
C GLN A 431 -30.86 -9.89 6.80
N ASP A 432 -31.85 -10.70 7.17
CA ASP A 432 -31.66 -12.11 7.54
C ASP A 432 -31.98 -13.08 6.39
N ASN A 433 -31.97 -12.56 5.15
CA ASN A 433 -32.24 -13.33 3.91
C ASN A 433 -33.55 -14.10 3.92
N ALA A 434 -34.55 -13.61 4.59
CA ALA A 434 -35.88 -14.21 4.71
C ALA A 434 -36.97 -13.14 4.70
N PHE A 435 -38.16 -13.50 4.21
CA PHE A 435 -39.35 -12.68 4.39
C PHE A 435 -39.95 -12.86 5.77
N VAL A 436 -40.66 -11.85 6.24
CA VAL A 436 -41.46 -11.95 7.46
C VAL A 436 -42.63 -12.92 7.24
N LYS A 437 -42.90 -13.77 8.21
CA LYS A 437 -44.05 -14.70 8.16
C LYS A 437 -45.33 -14.04 8.71
N LYS A 438 -46.44 -14.32 8.07
CA LYS A 438 -47.79 -14.01 8.57
C LYS A 438 -48.27 -15.06 9.57
N ALA A 439 -49.38 -14.82 10.24
CA ALA A 439 -49.94 -15.74 11.24
C ALA A 439 -50.23 -17.15 10.69
N ASP A 440 -50.60 -17.27 9.42
CA ASP A 440 -50.84 -18.52 8.72
C ASP A 440 -49.55 -19.24 8.27
N GLY A 441 -48.40 -18.65 8.52
CA GLY A 441 -47.08 -19.15 8.12
C GLY A 441 -46.67 -18.78 6.70
N GLN A 442 -47.52 -18.08 5.92
CA GLN A 442 -47.14 -17.58 4.60
C GLN A 442 -46.14 -16.42 4.72
N GLU A 443 -45.37 -16.22 3.68
CA GLU A 443 -44.40 -15.09 3.61
C GLU A 443 -45.10 -13.79 3.21
N ASP A 444 -44.76 -12.71 3.91
CA ASP A 444 -45.09 -11.37 3.47
C ASP A 444 -43.99 -10.87 2.52
N LEU A 445 -44.23 -11.05 1.23
CA LEU A 445 -43.24 -10.72 0.18
C LEU A 445 -42.85 -9.23 0.11
N ASN A 446 -43.55 -8.36 0.87
CA ASN A 446 -43.20 -6.94 0.97
C ASN A 446 -42.31 -6.64 2.17
N LYS A 447 -42.08 -7.58 3.09
CA LYS A 447 -41.34 -7.32 4.33
C LYS A 447 -40.19 -8.30 4.51
N VAL A 448 -38.99 -7.79 4.56
CA VAL A 448 -37.77 -8.56 4.81
C VAL A 448 -37.46 -8.59 6.30
N LEU A 449 -37.17 -9.78 6.80
CA LEU A 449 -36.74 -9.99 8.18
C LEU A 449 -35.35 -9.34 8.38
N MET A 450 -35.23 -8.51 9.41
CA MET A 450 -34.01 -7.78 9.74
C MET A 450 -33.35 -8.32 11.00
N ARG A 451 -32.04 -8.12 11.07
CA ARG A 451 -31.23 -8.37 12.26
C ARG A 451 -30.31 -7.19 12.53
N VAL A 452 -29.88 -7.06 13.77
CA VAL A 452 -28.87 -6.11 14.22
C VAL A 452 -27.68 -6.86 14.76
N THR A 453 -26.49 -6.41 14.38
CA THR A 453 -25.23 -6.92 14.92
C THR A 453 -24.47 -5.77 15.59
N GLN A 454 -24.08 -5.95 16.84
CA GLN A 454 -23.05 -5.13 17.48
C GLN A 454 -21.81 -5.97 17.69
N ARG A 455 -20.66 -5.47 17.26
CA ARG A 455 -19.44 -6.24 17.31
C ARG A 455 -18.24 -5.35 17.69
N LEU A 456 -17.51 -5.80 18.70
CA LEU A 456 -16.21 -5.27 19.05
C LEU A 456 -15.16 -6.32 18.78
N ARG A 457 -14.06 -5.93 18.13
CA ARG A 457 -12.93 -6.82 17.89
C ARG A 457 -11.62 -6.09 18.13
N HIS A 458 -10.72 -6.78 18.83
CA HIS A 458 -9.40 -6.31 19.17
C HIS A 458 -8.39 -7.39 18.81
N PHE A 459 -7.68 -7.20 17.69
CA PHE A 459 -6.61 -8.10 17.25
C PHE A 459 -5.26 -7.46 17.46
N ARG A 460 -4.27 -8.30 17.85
CA ARG A 460 -2.85 -7.94 17.91
C ARG A 460 -2.04 -9.02 17.23
N ASN A 461 -1.14 -8.62 16.35
CA ASN A 461 -0.29 -9.55 15.63
C ASN A 461 1.17 -9.20 15.85
N HIS A 462 1.97 -10.24 15.99
CA HIS A 462 3.41 -10.18 16.04
C HIS A 462 3.97 -11.10 14.95
N SER A 463 4.79 -10.57 14.08
CA SER A 463 5.45 -11.34 13.03
C SER A 463 6.94 -11.07 13.07
N PHE A 464 7.74 -12.13 13.08
CA PHE A 464 9.19 -12.09 12.95
C PHE A 464 9.59 -12.87 11.72
N ASN A 465 10.54 -12.33 10.96
CA ASN A 465 11.14 -13.03 9.83
C ASN A 465 12.64 -12.74 9.82
N ASN A 466 13.43 -13.78 10.06
CA ASN A 466 14.89 -13.71 10.07
C ASN A 466 15.43 -14.66 9.00
N TYR A 467 16.30 -14.17 8.13
CA TYR A 467 16.87 -15.02 7.10
C TYR A 467 18.26 -14.58 6.68
N LEU A 468 18.99 -15.54 6.15
CA LEU A 468 20.28 -15.37 5.50
C LEU A 468 20.09 -15.55 4.00
N THR A 469 20.69 -14.68 3.22
CA THR A 469 20.86 -14.88 1.78
C THR A 469 22.32 -15.02 1.47
N TRP A 470 22.68 -16.02 0.67
CA TRP A 470 24.05 -16.32 0.33
C TRP A 470 24.21 -16.50 -1.18
N ASP A 471 24.95 -15.58 -1.78
CA ASP A 471 25.35 -15.65 -3.20
C ASP A 471 26.68 -16.37 -3.33
N LEU A 472 26.67 -17.51 -4.02
CA LEU A 472 27.83 -18.37 -4.26
C LEU A 472 27.98 -18.64 -5.76
N GLN A 473 29.19 -18.90 -6.17
CA GLN A 473 29.47 -19.36 -7.52
C GLN A 473 30.37 -20.62 -7.47
N THR A 474 29.90 -21.69 -8.12
CA THR A 474 30.64 -22.93 -8.29
C THR A 474 30.86 -23.18 -9.78
N LYS A 475 32.05 -22.88 -10.28
CA LYS A 475 32.36 -22.90 -11.73
C LYS A 475 31.38 -22.02 -12.50
N ASP A 476 30.58 -22.62 -13.41
CA ASP A 476 29.61 -21.92 -14.26
C ASP A 476 28.20 -21.81 -13.62
N ILE A 477 28.03 -22.31 -12.39
CA ILE A 477 26.73 -22.30 -11.70
C ILE A 477 26.74 -21.21 -10.64
N LYS A 478 25.75 -20.31 -10.72
CA LYS A 478 25.46 -19.33 -9.67
C LYS A 478 24.39 -19.91 -8.75
N HIS A 479 24.61 -19.79 -7.45
CA HIS A 479 23.70 -20.21 -6.40
C HIS A 479 23.24 -19.00 -5.60
N LYS A 480 21.93 -18.83 -5.43
CA LYS A 480 21.35 -17.92 -4.44
C LYS A 480 20.63 -18.77 -3.40
N ILE A 481 21.24 -18.90 -2.23
CA ILE A 481 20.72 -19.72 -1.14
C ILE A 481 20.04 -18.80 -0.13
N LEU A 482 18.84 -19.18 0.29
CA LEU A 482 18.04 -18.51 1.31
C LEU A 482 17.73 -19.51 2.42
N LEU A 483 18.16 -19.23 3.63
CA LEU A 483 17.79 -19.97 4.84
C LEU A 483 17.08 -19.02 5.81
N GLY A 484 15.88 -19.36 6.24
CA GLY A 484 15.12 -18.49 7.10
C GLY A 484 14.28 -19.17 8.17
N TYR A 485 13.94 -18.38 9.16
CA TYR A 485 13.00 -18.70 10.23
C TYR A 485 11.98 -17.58 10.33
N ASP A 486 10.71 -17.92 10.42
CA ASP A 486 9.65 -16.98 10.73
C ASP A 486 8.75 -17.45 11.88
N TYR A 487 8.17 -16.46 12.54
CA TYR A 487 7.18 -16.63 13.59
C TYR A 487 6.05 -15.64 13.35
N PHE A 488 4.83 -16.09 13.57
CA PHE A 488 3.62 -15.29 13.46
C PHE A 488 2.67 -15.65 14.60
N ALA A 489 2.15 -14.64 15.29
CA ALA A 489 1.11 -14.82 16.29
C ALA A 489 0.00 -13.79 16.06
N THR A 490 -1.25 -14.23 16.22
CA THR A 490 -2.45 -13.39 16.22
C THR A 490 -3.23 -13.63 17.49
N ASP A 491 -3.45 -12.58 18.26
CA ASP A 491 -4.25 -12.59 19.47
C ASP A 491 -5.58 -11.89 19.23
N LEU A 492 -6.69 -12.59 19.47
CA LEU A 492 -7.99 -11.98 19.73
C LEU A 492 -8.07 -11.68 21.22
N LEU A 493 -8.14 -10.40 21.57
CA LEU A 493 -8.06 -9.96 22.96
C LEU A 493 -9.40 -10.06 23.69
N ALA A 494 -9.31 -10.12 25.03
CA ALA A 494 -10.45 -9.92 25.92
C ALA A 494 -11.08 -8.53 25.67
N GLY A 495 -12.41 -8.43 25.87
CA GLY A 495 -13.20 -7.24 25.50
C GLY A 495 -13.77 -7.29 24.08
N SER A 496 -13.34 -8.24 23.26
CA SER A 496 -14.04 -8.53 22.00
C SER A 496 -15.43 -9.11 22.29
N SER A 497 -16.43 -8.67 21.56
CA SER A 497 -17.81 -9.09 21.76
C SER A 497 -18.57 -9.24 20.43
N TYR A 498 -19.58 -10.07 20.45
CA TYR A 498 -20.54 -10.22 19.38
C TYR A 498 -21.93 -10.42 19.98
N ILE A 499 -22.81 -9.44 19.79
CA ILE A 499 -24.22 -9.54 20.17
C ILE A 499 -25.10 -9.33 18.95
N GLU A 500 -26.21 -10.01 18.91
CA GLU A 500 -27.15 -10.02 17.78
C GLU A 500 -28.59 -9.95 18.27
N ALA A 501 -29.40 -9.15 17.59
CA ALA A 501 -30.84 -9.12 17.76
C ALA A 501 -31.50 -9.47 16.43
N GLY A 502 -32.52 -10.28 16.47
CA GLY A 502 -33.29 -10.71 15.28
C GLY A 502 -34.43 -11.66 15.62
N GLY A 503 -35.08 -12.19 14.60
CA GLY A 503 -36.16 -13.12 14.73
C GLY A 503 -37.46 -12.48 15.25
N TYR A 504 -38.30 -13.29 15.88
CA TYR A 504 -39.65 -12.97 16.32
C TYR A 504 -39.76 -12.86 17.84
N LEU A 505 -40.56 -11.94 18.33
CA LEU A 505 -40.77 -11.69 19.76
C LEU A 505 -41.72 -12.74 20.37
N LEU A 506 -41.31 -13.33 21.49
CA LEU A 506 -42.16 -14.26 22.26
C LEU A 506 -42.76 -13.56 23.50
N LYS A 507 -43.90 -14.01 23.96
CA LYS A 507 -44.58 -13.50 25.17
C LYS A 507 -43.76 -13.69 26.46
N ASN A 508 -42.82 -14.64 26.47
CA ASN A 508 -41.95 -14.90 27.61
C ASN A 508 -40.72 -13.97 27.67
N GLY A 509 -40.67 -12.93 26.86
CA GLY A 509 -39.56 -11.97 26.84
C GLY A 509 -38.30 -12.47 26.10
N ARG A 510 -38.39 -13.57 25.35
CA ARG A 510 -37.29 -14.09 24.50
C ARG A 510 -37.60 -13.86 23.02
N THR A 511 -36.73 -14.30 22.17
CA THR A 511 -36.91 -14.31 20.71
C THR A 511 -36.83 -15.74 20.18
N ALA A 512 -37.53 -15.98 19.06
CA ALA A 512 -37.38 -17.17 18.25
C ALA A 512 -36.76 -16.77 16.90
N LYS A 513 -35.82 -17.56 16.40
CA LYS A 513 -35.21 -17.30 15.09
C LYS A 513 -36.26 -17.41 13.98
N ASP A 514 -37.03 -18.50 14.00
CA ASP A 514 -38.03 -18.79 12.98
C ASP A 514 -39.46 -18.74 13.61
N PHE A 515 -40.44 -18.41 12.80
CA PHE A 515 -41.84 -18.43 13.20
C PHE A 515 -42.44 -19.83 13.03
N ASP A 516 -43.09 -20.33 14.10
CA ASP A 516 -43.83 -21.61 14.11
C ASP A 516 -45.32 -21.30 14.14
N LYS A 517 -46.01 -21.57 13.02
CA LYS A 517 -47.47 -21.34 12.87
C LYS A 517 -48.32 -22.19 13.81
N ASP A 518 -47.81 -23.35 14.27
CA ASP A 518 -48.55 -24.24 15.16
C ASP A 518 -48.49 -23.79 16.63
N LYS A 519 -47.65 -22.76 16.91
CA LYS A 519 -47.43 -22.16 18.23
C LYS A 519 -47.66 -20.65 18.25
N VAL A 520 -48.56 -20.12 17.43
CA VAL A 520 -48.84 -18.66 17.31
C VAL A 520 -49.12 -18.05 18.68
N SER A 521 -49.77 -18.76 19.60
CA SER A 521 -50.05 -18.29 20.96
C SER A 521 -48.82 -17.88 21.77
N ASN A 522 -47.64 -18.37 21.41
CA ASN A 522 -46.38 -18.06 22.09
C ASN A 522 -45.79 -16.70 21.66
N TYR A 523 -46.20 -16.15 20.53
CA TYR A 523 -45.66 -14.95 19.95
C TYR A 523 -46.42 -13.69 20.38
N LEU A 524 -45.69 -12.56 20.43
CA LEU A 524 -46.29 -11.22 20.45
C LEU A 524 -46.81 -10.93 19.05
N LEU A 525 -48.08 -10.53 18.96
CA LEU A 525 -48.72 -10.21 17.69
C LEU A 525 -48.88 -8.70 17.50
N ASP A 526 -48.93 -8.27 16.25
CA ASP A 526 -49.34 -6.93 15.86
C ASP A 526 -50.88 -6.77 15.86
N LYS A 527 -51.37 -5.62 15.40
CA LYS A 527 -52.80 -5.33 15.36
C LYS A 527 -53.55 -6.18 14.33
N GLU A 528 -52.85 -6.64 13.32
CA GLU A 528 -53.36 -7.51 12.25
C GLU A 528 -53.27 -9.00 12.61
N GLY A 529 -52.74 -9.34 13.79
CA GLY A 529 -52.60 -10.69 14.28
C GLY A 529 -51.33 -11.40 13.79
N ASN A 530 -50.42 -10.74 13.10
CA ASN A 530 -49.17 -11.33 12.63
C ASN A 530 -48.06 -11.28 13.72
N PRO A 531 -47.10 -12.22 13.68
CA PRO A 531 -46.02 -12.25 14.66
C PRO A 531 -45.11 -11.00 14.52
N ARG A 532 -44.83 -10.34 15.66
CA ARG A 532 -43.96 -9.19 15.71
C ARG A 532 -42.51 -9.62 15.63
N THR A 533 -41.76 -8.94 14.76
CA THR A 533 -40.30 -9.09 14.69
C THR A 533 -39.59 -8.32 15.82
N ASN A 534 -38.45 -8.82 16.27
CA ASN A 534 -37.62 -8.16 17.29
C ASN A 534 -36.99 -6.87 16.74
N VAL A 535 -36.43 -6.92 15.54
CA VAL A 535 -35.96 -5.78 14.78
C VAL A 535 -37.04 -5.40 13.77
N PRO A 536 -37.39 -4.11 13.60
CA PRO A 536 -38.39 -3.72 12.60
C PRO A 536 -38.04 -4.28 11.21
N ALA A 537 -39.02 -4.86 10.56
CA ALA A 537 -38.86 -5.40 9.22
C ALA A 537 -38.60 -4.28 8.21
N PHE A 538 -37.79 -4.57 7.20
CA PHE A 538 -37.57 -3.65 6.09
C PHE A 538 -38.73 -3.81 5.07
N ASP A 539 -39.39 -2.71 4.79
CA ASP A 539 -40.51 -2.66 3.83
C ASP A 539 -39.99 -2.43 2.42
N LEU A 540 -40.17 -3.43 1.55
CA LEU A 540 -39.74 -3.35 0.15
C LEU A 540 -40.61 -2.42 -0.71
N SER A 541 -41.83 -2.12 -0.28
CA SER A 541 -42.74 -1.20 -0.99
C SER A 541 -42.42 0.26 -0.74
N SER A 542 -41.67 0.54 0.33
CA SER A 542 -41.27 1.89 0.72
C SER A 542 -39.95 2.29 0.08
N ASN A 543 -39.94 3.44 -0.59
CA ASN A 543 -38.70 4.08 -1.07
C ASN A 543 -38.06 4.99 -0.01
N GLN A 544 -38.62 5.03 1.20
CA GLN A 544 -38.03 5.81 2.29
C GLN A 544 -36.78 5.08 2.80
N GLY A 545 -35.67 5.80 2.88
CA GLY A 545 -34.45 5.31 3.51
C GLY A 545 -34.68 4.92 4.97
N ASN A 546 -33.89 4.02 5.49
CA ASN A 546 -34.02 3.58 6.86
C ASN A 546 -33.80 4.75 7.83
N LEU A 547 -34.80 4.98 8.64
CA LEU A 547 -34.75 5.98 9.69
C LEU A 547 -33.81 5.51 10.82
N TYR A 548 -33.54 6.41 11.76
CA TYR A 548 -32.90 6.06 13.03
C TYR A 548 -33.69 4.97 13.75
N GLN A 549 -33.00 3.92 14.19
CA GLN A 549 -33.60 2.81 14.92
C GLN A 549 -33.20 2.89 16.40
N ASP A 550 -34.21 2.75 17.29
CA ASP A 550 -33.96 2.70 18.74
C ASP A 550 -33.52 1.29 19.16
N ILE A 551 -32.22 1.06 19.08
CA ILE A 551 -31.59 -0.23 19.38
C ILE A 551 -31.71 -0.68 20.84
N SER A 552 -32.11 0.22 21.77
CA SER A 552 -32.33 -0.12 23.18
C SER A 552 -33.58 -0.99 23.40
N LYS A 553 -34.49 -1.02 22.44
CA LYS A 553 -35.73 -1.80 22.48
C LYS A 553 -35.58 -3.24 22.03
N TYR A 554 -34.42 -3.61 21.49
CA TYR A 554 -34.21 -4.95 20.97
C TYR A 554 -33.78 -5.93 22.06
N ILE A 555 -34.20 -7.16 21.92
CA ILE A 555 -33.75 -8.28 22.77
C ILE A 555 -32.53 -8.87 22.08
N TYR A 556 -31.39 -8.77 22.76
CA TYR A 556 -30.11 -9.25 22.25
C TYR A 556 -29.79 -10.66 22.76
N SER A 557 -29.13 -11.43 21.91
CA SER A 557 -28.40 -12.63 22.28
C SER A 557 -26.91 -12.40 22.10
N ALA A 558 -26.12 -12.78 23.11
CA ALA A 558 -24.68 -12.73 23.02
C ALA A 558 -24.15 -14.04 22.42
N LYS A 559 -23.24 -13.94 21.44
CA LYS A 559 -22.40 -15.06 21.03
C LYS A 559 -21.11 -15.01 21.83
N GLU A 560 -20.74 -16.11 22.43
CA GLU A 560 -19.50 -16.19 23.17
C GLU A 560 -18.31 -15.91 22.25
N VAL A 561 -17.50 -14.93 22.63
CA VAL A 561 -16.23 -14.58 21.98
C VAL A 561 -15.14 -14.79 23.01
N ARG A 562 -14.43 -15.89 22.90
CA ARG A 562 -13.32 -16.22 23.80
C ARG A 562 -12.03 -15.62 23.27
N PRO A 563 -11.18 -15.06 24.13
CA PRO A 563 -9.82 -14.73 23.75
C PRO A 563 -9.11 -15.96 23.18
N ALA A 564 -8.38 -15.77 22.10
CA ALA A 564 -7.71 -16.85 21.41
C ALA A 564 -6.37 -16.36 20.84
N THR A 565 -5.39 -17.24 20.85
CA THR A 565 -4.10 -17.02 20.22
C THR A 565 -3.89 -18.07 19.13
N GLN A 566 -3.61 -17.62 17.93
CA GLN A 566 -3.14 -18.47 16.84
C GLN A 566 -1.70 -18.14 16.57
N TYR A 567 -0.83 -19.12 16.51
CA TYR A 567 0.55 -18.91 16.11
C TYR A 567 1.05 -19.96 15.14
N ALA A 568 1.96 -19.55 14.29
CA ALA A 568 2.69 -20.40 13.38
C ALA A 568 4.17 -20.02 13.41
N GLN A 569 5.04 -21.01 13.26
CA GLN A 569 6.47 -20.82 13.10
C GLN A 569 6.99 -21.78 12.04
N GLY A 570 7.99 -21.34 11.29
CA GLY A 570 8.51 -22.13 10.20
C GLY A 570 9.99 -21.91 9.96
N ILE A 571 10.65 -22.97 9.54
CA ILE A 571 12.00 -22.95 8.98
C ILE A 571 11.88 -23.23 7.50
N TYR A 572 12.55 -22.45 6.68
CA TYR A 572 12.51 -22.62 5.23
C TYR A 572 13.89 -22.47 4.61
N LEU A 573 14.10 -23.25 3.55
CA LEU A 573 15.29 -23.23 2.71
C LEU A 573 14.85 -23.07 1.27
N GLN A 574 15.52 -22.20 0.54
CA GLN A 574 15.34 -22.04 -0.89
C GLN A 574 16.70 -21.92 -1.57
N GLU A 575 16.85 -22.53 -2.72
CA GLU A 575 18.00 -22.36 -3.58
C GLU A 575 17.56 -22.04 -5.00
N GLN A 576 18.09 -20.97 -5.55
CA GLN A 576 17.97 -20.65 -6.97
C GLN A 576 19.30 -20.93 -7.65
N LEU A 577 19.29 -21.86 -8.58
CA LEU A 577 20.42 -22.26 -9.41
C LEU A 577 20.30 -21.57 -10.77
N SER A 578 21.38 -20.96 -11.21
CA SER A 578 21.48 -20.37 -12.55
C SER A 578 22.66 -20.98 -13.29
N TRP A 579 22.39 -21.72 -14.36
CA TRP A 579 23.40 -22.33 -15.23
C TRP A 579 23.10 -22.00 -16.68
N ARG A 580 23.91 -21.15 -17.28
CA ARG A 580 23.69 -20.64 -18.64
C ARG A 580 22.29 -20.03 -18.79
N LYS A 581 21.39 -20.68 -19.57
CA LYS A 581 19.99 -20.28 -19.78
C LYS A 581 19.00 -21.01 -18.87
N LEU A 582 19.46 -21.95 -18.05
CA LEU A 582 18.62 -22.72 -17.15
C LEU A 582 18.54 -22.01 -15.80
N GLN A 583 17.32 -21.81 -15.32
CA GLN A 583 17.02 -21.33 -13.96
C GLN A 583 16.21 -22.42 -13.26
N LEU A 584 16.66 -22.83 -12.08
CA LEU A 584 15.97 -23.81 -11.24
C LEU A 584 15.77 -23.22 -9.84
N LEU A 585 14.55 -23.25 -9.34
CA LEU A 585 14.20 -22.84 -7.99
C LEU A 585 13.71 -24.06 -7.21
N LEU A 586 14.41 -24.37 -6.13
CA LEU A 586 14.05 -25.42 -5.18
C LEU A 586 13.72 -24.76 -3.85
N GLY A 587 12.65 -25.22 -3.19
CA GLY A 587 12.27 -24.70 -1.89
C GLY A 587 11.65 -25.78 -1.02
N ALA A 588 11.95 -25.73 0.28
CA ALA A 588 11.39 -26.59 1.31
C ALA A 588 11.03 -25.75 2.54
N ARG A 589 9.97 -26.15 3.25
CA ARG A 589 9.53 -25.54 4.50
C ARG A 589 9.00 -26.59 5.46
N LEU A 590 9.37 -26.44 6.71
CA LEU A 590 8.74 -27.09 7.85
C LEU A 590 7.98 -26.04 8.64
N GLU A 591 6.74 -26.30 8.95
CA GLU A 591 5.88 -25.35 9.67
C GLU A 591 5.13 -26.06 10.80
N TRP A 592 5.05 -25.37 11.94
CA TRP A 592 4.25 -25.75 13.10
C TRP A 592 3.23 -24.65 13.37
N PHE A 593 2.01 -25.02 13.64
CA PHE A 593 0.96 -24.09 13.99
C PHE A 593 0.08 -24.62 15.12
N THR A 594 -0.47 -23.72 15.90
CA THR A 594 -1.35 -24.06 17.04
C THR A 594 -2.40 -22.99 17.23
N ASP A 595 -3.62 -23.42 17.54
CA ASP A 595 -4.70 -22.58 17.99
C ASP A 595 -4.93 -22.83 19.47
N VAL A 596 -4.87 -21.77 20.30
CA VAL A 596 -5.12 -21.81 21.73
C VAL A 596 -6.29 -20.90 22.02
N THR A 597 -7.42 -21.49 22.42
CA THR A 597 -8.56 -20.75 22.99
C THR A 597 -8.38 -20.67 24.50
N LYS A 598 -8.46 -19.47 25.06
CA LYS A 598 -8.28 -19.19 26.48
C LYS A 598 -9.60 -19.14 27.23
#